data_e90638bfe0b7f7adad7fe6fdec80d9fe
#
_entry.id   e90638bfe0b7f7adad7fe6fdec80d9fe
#
_cell.length_a   1.000
_cell.length_b   1.000
_cell.length_c   1.000
_cell.angle_alpha   90.00
_cell.angle_beta   90.00
_cell.angle_gamma   90.00
#
_symmetry.space_group_name_H-M   'P 1'
#
loop_
_entity.id
_entity.type
_entity.pdbx_description
1 polymer ?
#
loop_
_entity_poly.entity_id
_entity_poly.type
_entity_poly.pdbx_seq_one_letter_code
_entity_poly.pdbx_strand_id
1 'polypeptide(L)'
;MKHSEGFLKLVNEAKTHVREVSVAETQQRMRDNPEAKLIDVREDHEWNAAHAAGAIHLGKGIIERDIETAVPDKDTELILYCGGGYRSALATDALQRMGYTNVWSMAGGWKAWKEEATDHIEINGSV
;
A
#
# COMPACT_ATOMS: atom_id res chain seq x y z
N MET A 1 10.41 14.63 5.40
CA MET A 1 10.49 14.22 6.83
C MET A 1 11.72 13.35 7.06
N LYS A 2 12.40 13.59 8.16
CA LYS A 2 13.60 12.82 8.52
C LYS A 2 13.19 11.63 9.39
N HIS A 3 13.52 10.43 8.95
CA HIS A 3 13.18 9.20 9.69
C HIS A 3 14.30 8.80 10.64
N SER A 4 13.96 8.15 11.75
CA SER A 4 14.93 7.68 12.73
C SER A 4 15.75 6.51 12.17
N GLU A 5 16.93 6.30 12.73
CA GLU A 5 17.82 5.21 12.29
C GLU A 5 17.20 3.84 12.49
N GLY A 6 16.53 3.61 13.63
CA GLY A 6 15.89 2.34 13.91
C GLY A 6 14.78 2.02 12.93
N PHE A 7 13.97 3.02 12.61
CA PHE A 7 12.90 2.86 11.62
C PHE A 7 13.48 2.54 10.24
N LEU A 8 14.49 3.29 9.80
CA LEU A 8 15.14 3.05 8.51
C LEU A 8 15.77 1.67 8.44
N LYS A 9 16.34 1.19 9.54
CA LYS A 9 16.91 -0.17 9.60
C LYS A 9 15.84 -1.22 9.37
N LEU A 10 14.69 -1.11 10.02
CA LEU A 10 13.57 -2.04 9.82
C LEU A 10 13.07 -2.00 8.39
N VAL A 11 12.91 -0.80 7.83
CA VAL A 11 12.43 -0.63 6.46
C VAL A 11 13.41 -1.22 5.46
N ASN A 12 14.69 -0.92 5.62
CA ASN A 12 15.72 -1.43 4.69
C ASN A 12 15.80 -2.95 4.74
N GLU A 13 15.65 -3.54 5.92
CA GLU A 13 15.59 -5.00 6.05
C GLU A 13 14.36 -5.58 5.35
N ALA A 14 13.18 -4.99 5.60
CA ALA A 14 11.95 -5.43 4.94
C ALA A 14 12.06 -5.35 3.42
N LYS A 15 12.68 -4.29 2.89
CA LYS A 15 12.85 -4.10 1.45
C LYS A 15 13.70 -5.19 0.79
N THR A 16 14.51 -5.93 1.55
CA THR A 16 15.25 -7.08 1.01
C THR A 16 14.35 -8.28 0.76
N HIS A 17 13.15 -8.30 1.34
CA HIS A 17 12.21 -9.42 1.25
C HIS A 17 10.98 -9.11 0.41
N VAL A 18 10.75 -7.85 0.04
CA VAL A 18 9.53 -7.44 -0.66
C VAL A 18 9.83 -6.97 -2.07
N ARG A 19 8.81 -7.03 -2.92
CA ARG A 19 8.89 -6.54 -4.29
C ARG A 19 8.23 -5.17 -4.34
N GLU A 20 8.86 -4.24 -5.03
CA GLU A 20 8.33 -2.91 -5.19
C GLU A 20 7.90 -2.66 -6.63
N VAL A 21 6.85 -1.86 -6.80
CA VAL A 21 6.35 -1.42 -8.11
C VAL A 21 6.21 0.09 -8.12
N SER A 22 6.29 0.68 -9.30
CA SER A 22 6.06 2.12 -9.47
C SER A 22 4.55 2.41 -9.53
N VAL A 23 4.18 3.70 -9.55
CA VAL A 23 2.79 4.11 -9.77
C VAL A 23 2.29 3.60 -11.12
N ALA A 24 3.09 3.78 -12.17
CA ALA A 24 2.70 3.32 -13.52
C ALA A 24 2.49 1.81 -13.56
N GLU A 25 3.40 1.04 -12.95
CA GLU A 25 3.26 -0.41 -12.86
C GLU A 25 2.04 -0.82 -12.04
N THR A 26 1.75 -0.09 -10.96
CA THR A 26 0.54 -0.34 -10.15
C THR A 26 -0.70 -0.18 -11.00
N GLN A 27 -0.80 0.91 -11.75
CA GLN A 27 -1.96 1.15 -12.62
C GLN A 27 -2.08 0.08 -13.69
N GLN A 28 -0.96 -0.35 -14.28
CA GLN A 28 -0.96 -1.41 -15.29
C GLN A 28 -1.44 -2.73 -14.70
N ARG A 29 -0.95 -3.10 -13.52
CA ARG A 29 -1.37 -4.34 -12.85
C ARG A 29 -2.86 -4.34 -12.55
N MET A 30 -3.40 -3.21 -12.13
CA MET A 30 -4.83 -3.12 -11.83
C MET A 30 -5.69 -3.17 -13.09
N ARG A 31 -5.20 -2.66 -14.21
CA ARG A 31 -5.88 -2.80 -15.51
C ARG A 31 -5.84 -4.24 -16.01
N ASP A 32 -4.70 -4.90 -15.85
CA ASP A 32 -4.51 -6.28 -16.33
C ASP A 32 -5.27 -7.30 -15.47
N ASN A 33 -5.47 -7.00 -14.20
CA ASN A 33 -6.15 -7.88 -13.26
C ASN A 33 -7.20 -7.11 -12.47
N PRO A 34 -8.48 -7.15 -12.88
CA PRO A 34 -9.55 -6.45 -12.17
C PRO A 34 -9.78 -6.93 -10.73
N GLU A 35 -9.26 -8.10 -10.38
CA GLU A 35 -9.36 -8.65 -9.02
C GLU A 35 -8.26 -8.11 -8.09
N ALA A 36 -7.24 -7.43 -8.64
CA ALA A 36 -6.17 -6.84 -7.83
C ALA A 36 -6.74 -5.77 -6.90
N LYS A 37 -6.19 -5.70 -5.69
CA LYS A 37 -6.63 -4.72 -4.67
C LYS A 37 -5.50 -3.74 -4.38
N LEU A 38 -5.84 -2.46 -4.41
CA LEU A 38 -4.93 -1.39 -3.97
C LEU A 38 -5.30 -1.06 -2.53
N ILE A 39 -4.33 -1.15 -1.63
CA ILE A 39 -4.56 -0.98 -0.19
C ILE A 39 -3.75 0.19 0.34
N ASP A 40 -4.44 1.15 0.93
CA ASP A 40 -3.83 2.29 1.62
C ASP A 40 -3.55 1.87 3.06
N VAL A 41 -2.28 1.87 3.45
CA VAL A 41 -1.88 1.48 4.81
C VAL A 41 -1.53 2.70 5.69
N ARG A 42 -1.89 3.90 5.22
CA ARG A 42 -1.64 5.13 5.98
C ARG A 42 -2.61 5.26 7.15
N GLU A 43 -2.40 6.30 7.95
CA GLU A 43 -3.27 6.61 9.08
C GLU A 43 -4.65 7.11 8.62
N ASP A 44 -5.63 7.03 9.53
CA ASP A 44 -7.01 7.43 9.22
C ASP A 44 -7.12 8.86 8.73
N HIS A 45 -6.41 9.79 9.37
CA HIS A 45 -6.48 11.21 8.97
C HIS A 45 -5.91 11.45 7.57
N GLU A 46 -4.92 10.67 7.18
CA GLU A 46 -4.35 10.76 5.83
C GLU A 46 -5.35 10.26 4.78
N TRP A 47 -5.93 9.09 5.04
CA TRP A 47 -6.97 8.52 4.17
C TRP A 47 -8.17 9.45 4.06
N ASN A 48 -8.62 10.00 5.17
CA ASN A 48 -9.81 10.87 5.18
C ASN A 48 -9.61 12.16 4.40
N ALA A 49 -8.38 12.66 4.31
CA ALA A 49 -8.10 13.86 3.53
C ALA A 49 -8.21 13.59 2.03
N ALA A 50 -7.54 12.55 1.56
CA ALA A 50 -7.59 12.13 0.17
C ALA A 50 -6.87 10.78 0.02
N HIS A 51 -7.27 9.99 -0.97
CA HIS A 51 -6.65 8.68 -1.22
C HIS A 51 -6.78 8.32 -2.70
N ALA A 52 -6.08 7.27 -3.10
CA ALA A 52 -6.13 6.79 -4.48
C ALA A 52 -7.51 6.22 -4.79
N ALA A 53 -8.04 6.55 -5.95
CA ALA A 53 -9.34 6.07 -6.38
C ALA A 53 -9.35 4.54 -6.46
N GLY A 54 -10.38 3.93 -5.91
CA GLY A 54 -10.54 2.48 -5.90
C GLY A 54 -9.76 1.75 -4.82
N ALA A 55 -8.99 2.47 -4.00
CA ALA A 55 -8.25 1.83 -2.91
C ALA A 55 -9.18 1.48 -1.75
N ILE A 56 -8.78 0.47 -0.98
CA ILE A 56 -9.40 0.18 0.30
C ILE A 56 -8.44 0.59 1.41
N HIS A 57 -8.97 0.93 2.57
CA HIS A 57 -8.16 1.38 3.69
C HIS A 57 -8.00 0.28 4.73
N LEU A 58 -6.76 -0.14 4.94
CA LEU A 58 -6.38 -1.03 6.03
C LEU A 58 -5.06 -0.50 6.58
N GLY A 59 -5.14 0.34 7.59
CA GLY A 59 -3.96 0.97 8.18
C GLY A 59 -2.94 -0.05 8.68
N LYS A 60 -1.67 0.32 8.61
CA LYS A 60 -0.57 -0.57 8.98
C LYS A 60 -0.75 -1.15 10.40
N GLY A 61 -1.32 -0.36 11.31
CA GLY A 61 -1.51 -0.80 12.70
C GLY A 61 -2.53 -1.91 12.89
N ILE A 62 -3.39 -2.16 11.89
CA ILE A 62 -4.46 -3.15 12.02
C ILE A 62 -4.48 -4.16 10.85
N ILE A 63 -3.60 -4.00 9.86
CA ILE A 63 -3.71 -4.81 8.64
C ILE A 63 -3.50 -6.30 8.92
N GLU A 64 -2.56 -6.66 9.78
CA GLU A 64 -2.33 -8.08 10.10
C GLU A 64 -3.56 -8.69 10.78
N ARG A 65 -4.27 -7.91 11.59
CA ARG A 65 -5.47 -8.38 12.25
C ARG A 65 -6.62 -8.58 11.27
N ASP A 66 -6.76 -7.68 10.30
CA ASP A 66 -7.99 -7.56 9.51
C ASP A 66 -7.89 -8.09 8.07
N ILE A 67 -6.68 -8.32 7.54
CA ILE A 67 -6.51 -8.66 6.12
C ILE A 67 -7.21 -9.97 5.74
N GLU A 68 -7.19 -10.98 6.60
CA GLU A 68 -7.78 -12.27 6.26
C GLU A 68 -9.31 -12.20 6.17
N THR A 69 -9.93 -11.27 6.87
CA THR A 69 -11.36 -11.01 6.73
C THR A 69 -11.65 -10.21 5.46
N ALA A 70 -10.83 -9.21 5.17
CA ALA A 70 -11.04 -8.34 4.00
C ALA A 70 -10.69 -9.04 2.69
N VAL A 71 -9.62 -9.85 2.69
CA VAL A 71 -9.12 -10.55 1.50
C VAL A 71 -8.74 -11.97 1.91
N PRO A 72 -9.72 -12.87 1.98
CA PRO A 72 -9.45 -14.25 2.46
C PRO A 72 -8.59 -15.08 1.52
N ASP A 73 -8.59 -14.80 0.21
CA ASP A 73 -7.78 -15.54 -0.76
C ASP A 73 -6.33 -15.03 -0.73
N LYS A 74 -5.44 -15.89 -0.27
CA LYS A 74 -4.01 -15.57 -0.10
C LYS A 74 -3.25 -15.37 -1.40
N ASP A 75 -3.83 -15.72 -2.53
CA ASP A 75 -3.21 -15.55 -3.85
C ASP A 75 -3.68 -14.28 -4.56
N THR A 76 -4.59 -13.52 -3.94
CA THR A 76 -5.07 -12.25 -4.50
C THR A 76 -3.89 -11.30 -4.67
N GLU A 77 -3.84 -10.64 -5.83
CA GLU A 77 -2.82 -9.62 -6.07
C GLU A 77 -3.13 -8.38 -5.24
N LEU A 78 -2.18 -8.03 -4.37
CA LEU A 78 -2.30 -6.89 -3.45
C LEU A 78 -1.17 -5.92 -3.70
N ILE A 79 -1.51 -4.63 -3.81
CA ILE A 79 -0.53 -3.57 -3.93
C ILE A 79 -0.77 -2.60 -2.79
N LEU A 80 0.20 -2.46 -1.90
CA LEU A 80 0.09 -1.63 -0.70
C LEU A 80 0.83 -0.31 -0.91
N TYR A 81 0.23 0.78 -0.46
CA TYR A 81 0.92 2.07 -0.50
C TYR A 81 0.76 2.83 0.82
N CYS A 82 1.76 3.67 1.10
CA CYS A 82 1.73 4.61 2.22
C CYS A 82 2.12 5.99 1.72
N GLY A 83 2.70 6.83 2.55
CA GLY A 83 3.10 8.18 2.14
C GLY A 83 4.27 8.19 1.17
N GLY A 84 5.32 7.43 1.46
CA GLY A 84 6.56 7.42 0.68
C GLY A 84 7.15 6.04 0.39
N GLY A 85 6.45 4.97 0.76
CA GLY A 85 6.90 3.60 0.49
C GLY A 85 7.57 2.88 1.66
N TYR A 86 7.66 3.49 2.83
CA TYR A 86 8.32 2.89 3.99
C TYR A 86 7.38 2.00 4.80
N ARG A 87 6.25 2.53 5.23
CA ARG A 87 5.24 1.75 5.98
C ARG A 87 4.69 0.61 5.14
N SER A 88 4.51 0.83 3.84
CA SER A 88 3.99 -0.21 2.94
C SER A 88 4.99 -1.35 2.75
N ALA A 89 6.30 -1.07 2.78
CA ALA A 89 7.30 -2.14 2.73
C ALA A 89 7.20 -3.04 3.97
N LEU A 90 7.04 -2.44 5.16
CA LEU A 90 6.85 -3.21 6.39
C LEU A 90 5.57 -4.03 6.37
N ALA A 91 4.46 -3.43 5.91
CA ALA A 91 3.18 -4.13 5.81
C ALA A 91 3.23 -5.27 4.80
N THR A 92 3.86 -5.06 3.65
CA THR A 92 4.04 -6.10 2.63
C THR A 92 4.81 -7.29 3.18
N ASP A 93 5.90 -7.04 3.89
CA ASP A 93 6.69 -8.09 4.52
C ASP A 93 5.85 -8.88 5.53
N ALA A 94 5.06 -8.19 6.35
CA ALA A 94 4.18 -8.84 7.33
C ALA A 94 3.15 -9.74 6.65
N LEU A 95 2.52 -9.29 5.57
CA LEU A 95 1.51 -10.10 4.86
C LEU A 95 2.15 -11.33 4.20
N GLN A 96 3.37 -11.20 3.69
CA GLN A 96 4.09 -12.35 3.14
C GLN A 96 4.31 -13.42 4.21
N ARG A 97 4.64 -13.01 5.44
CA ARG A 97 4.78 -13.94 6.56
C ARG A 97 3.48 -14.62 6.94
N MET A 98 2.35 -14.00 6.65
CA MET A 98 1.02 -14.58 6.87
C MET A 98 0.59 -15.52 5.74
N GLY A 99 1.41 -15.66 4.69
CA GLY A 99 1.14 -16.57 3.58
C GLY A 99 0.56 -15.93 2.33
N TYR A 100 0.46 -14.60 2.28
CA TYR A 100 0.04 -13.93 1.05
C TYR A 100 1.17 -14.01 0.02
N THR A 101 0.85 -14.50 -1.18
CA THR A 101 1.85 -14.88 -2.18
C THR A 101 2.07 -13.84 -3.26
N ASN A 102 1.20 -12.84 -3.37
CA ASN A 102 1.22 -11.90 -4.48
C ASN A 102 1.04 -10.47 -3.96
N VAL A 103 1.97 -10.04 -3.13
CA VAL A 103 1.91 -8.74 -2.46
C VAL A 103 3.07 -7.86 -2.94
N TRP A 104 2.77 -6.60 -3.19
CA TRP A 104 3.71 -5.62 -3.72
C TRP A 104 3.60 -4.33 -2.91
N SER A 105 4.73 -3.64 -2.76
CA SER A 105 4.77 -2.31 -2.16
C SER A 105 4.95 -1.28 -3.26
N MET A 106 4.10 -0.25 -3.30
CA MET A 106 4.22 0.80 -4.31
C MET A 106 5.27 1.83 -3.88
N ALA A 107 6.38 1.83 -4.58
CA ALA A 107 7.46 2.78 -4.32
C ALA A 107 6.97 4.21 -4.56
N GLY A 108 7.43 5.15 -3.75
CA GLY A 108 7.03 6.54 -3.85
C GLY A 108 5.68 6.86 -3.21
N GLY A 109 4.84 5.87 -2.99
CA GLY A 109 3.60 5.98 -2.25
C GLY A 109 2.66 7.09 -2.71
N TRP A 110 1.90 7.64 -1.76
CA TRP A 110 0.93 8.71 -2.04
C TRP A 110 1.57 9.94 -2.70
N LYS A 111 2.79 10.27 -2.31
CA LYS A 111 3.50 11.40 -2.88
C LYS A 111 3.65 11.24 -4.40
N ALA A 112 4.10 10.08 -4.85
CA ALA A 112 4.24 9.80 -6.26
C ALA A 112 2.87 9.67 -6.96
N TRP A 113 1.90 9.04 -6.30
CA TRP A 113 0.54 8.88 -6.84
C TRP A 113 -0.08 10.24 -7.17
N LYS A 114 0.01 11.20 -6.27
CA LYS A 114 -0.55 12.55 -6.48
C LYS A 114 0.03 13.23 -7.71
N GLU A 115 1.31 13.01 -7.98
CA GLU A 115 2.01 13.64 -9.09
C GLU A 115 1.74 12.95 -10.42
N GLU A 116 1.63 11.62 -10.40
CA GLU A 116 1.60 10.80 -11.61
C GLU A 116 0.21 10.30 -11.99
N ALA A 117 -0.71 10.24 -11.03
CA ALA A 117 -2.05 9.71 -11.23
C ALA A 117 -3.11 10.68 -10.72
N THR A 118 -2.98 11.96 -11.08
CA THR A 118 -3.84 13.05 -10.56
C THR A 118 -5.32 12.84 -10.81
N ASP A 119 -5.70 12.13 -11.87
CA ASP A 119 -7.10 11.85 -12.19
C ASP A 119 -7.68 10.69 -11.40
N HIS A 120 -6.86 10.04 -10.56
CA HIS A 120 -7.24 8.84 -9.79
C HIS A 120 -7.16 9.10 -8.29
N ILE A 121 -7.67 10.24 -7.86
CA ILE A 121 -7.68 10.66 -6.46
C ILE A 121 -9.11 10.87 -6.01
N GLU A 122 -9.45 10.33 -4.84
CA GLU A 122 -10.72 10.58 -4.17
C GLU A 122 -10.47 11.47 -2.95
N ILE A 123 -11.30 12.51 -2.81
CA ILE A 123 -11.27 13.41 -1.66
C ILE A 123 -12.48 13.08 -0.81
N ASN A 124 -12.22 12.58 0.39
CA ASN A 124 -13.29 12.16 1.29
C ASN A 124 -13.90 13.38 2.00
N GLY A 125 -15.21 13.30 2.26
CA GLY A 125 -15.93 14.36 2.97
C GLY A 125 -16.14 15.64 2.19
N SER A 126 -15.91 15.61 0.91
CA SER A 126 -16.05 16.78 0.03
C SER A 126 -17.50 17.02 -0.44
N VAL A 127 -18.41 16.23 0.01
CA VAL A 127 -19.83 16.38 -0.32
C VAL A 127 -20.53 17.22 0.70
#